data_654c038e8d94d25132fc7ad798bcbe4e
#
_entry.id   654c038e8d94d25132fc7ad798bcbe4e
#
_cell.length_a   1.000
_cell.length_b   1.000
_cell.length_c   1.000
_cell.angle_alpha   90.00
_cell.angle_beta   90.00
_cell.angle_gamma   90.00
#
_symmetry.space_group_name_H-M   'P 1'
#
loop_
_entity.id
_entity.type
_entity.pdbx_description
1 polymer ?
#
loop_
_entity_poly.entity_id
_entity_poly.type
_entity_poly.pdbx_seq_one_letter_code
_entity_poly.pdbx_strand_id
1 'polypeptide(L)'
;PTTGPISLSQFMGESNAKYYANRDPLGEEGDFITAPEISQMFGELIGLWFADLWVKMGQSKNIHFVELGPGRGTLMADAMRTASRYDFDPTIHFVEGSPALRKLQKEKFPKAKHHHDLSTLPEDRPLLVIANEFFDALPIKQLIRSADGWHERMVGLDEDDNFAFVAGKERVDDLVPPSWR
;
A
#
# COMPACT_ATOMS: atom_id res chain seq x y z
N PRO A 1 0.45 -28.77 -7.57
CA PRO A 1 1.85 -28.34 -7.64
C PRO A 1 2.09 -27.77 -9.03
N THR A 2 2.40 -26.50 -9.11
CA THR A 2 2.86 -25.86 -10.34
C THR A 2 4.24 -26.41 -10.68
N THR A 3 4.35 -27.09 -11.80
CA THR A 3 5.61 -27.70 -12.26
C THR A 3 6.42 -26.66 -13.04
N GLY A 4 6.99 -25.65 -12.36
CA GLY A 4 7.86 -24.65 -13.01
C GLY A 4 7.93 -23.32 -12.27
N PRO A 5 8.79 -22.42 -12.73
CA PRO A 5 8.90 -21.08 -12.15
C PRO A 5 7.59 -20.31 -12.23
N ILE A 6 7.28 -19.56 -11.17
CA ILE A 6 6.12 -18.63 -11.10
C ILE A 6 6.60 -17.18 -11.16
N SER A 7 5.74 -16.25 -11.55
CA SER A 7 6.10 -14.83 -11.57
C SER A 7 6.40 -14.31 -10.17
N LEU A 8 7.29 -13.32 -10.06
CA LEU A 8 7.56 -12.67 -8.78
C LEU A 8 6.26 -12.11 -8.18
N SER A 9 5.40 -11.53 -9.01
CA SER A 9 4.09 -11.04 -8.59
C SER A 9 3.22 -12.14 -7.95
N GLN A 10 3.17 -13.32 -8.57
CA GLN A 10 2.42 -14.46 -8.02
C GLN A 10 3.04 -14.94 -6.71
N PHE A 11 4.37 -15.09 -6.65
CA PHE A 11 5.08 -15.50 -5.44
C PHE A 11 4.81 -14.54 -4.27
N MET A 12 4.91 -13.22 -4.50
CA MET A 12 4.60 -12.20 -3.49
C MET A 12 3.13 -12.26 -3.06
N GLY A 13 2.21 -12.36 -4.02
CA GLY A 13 0.77 -12.42 -3.73
C GLY A 13 0.40 -13.63 -2.87
N GLU A 14 0.90 -14.82 -3.20
CA GLU A 14 0.66 -16.05 -2.42
C GLU A 14 1.30 -15.98 -1.03
N SER A 15 2.53 -15.43 -0.94
CA SER A 15 3.23 -15.24 0.33
C SER A 15 2.49 -14.26 1.24
N ASN A 16 2.06 -13.13 0.70
CA ASN A 16 1.27 -12.14 1.43
C ASN A 16 -0.08 -12.70 1.89
N ALA A 17 -0.80 -13.39 1.01
CA ALA A 17 -2.07 -14.01 1.36
C ALA A 17 -1.93 -14.99 2.54
N LYS A 18 -0.87 -15.80 2.53
CA LYS A 18 -0.57 -16.74 3.60
C LYS A 18 -0.16 -16.04 4.90
N TYR A 19 0.64 -14.98 4.79
CA TYR A 19 1.11 -14.20 5.93
C TYR A 19 -0.05 -13.49 6.65
N TYR A 20 -0.88 -12.75 5.89
CA TYR A 20 -2.00 -12.00 6.44
C TYR A 20 -3.22 -12.86 6.85
N ALA A 21 -3.32 -14.10 6.35
CA ALA A 21 -4.40 -15.01 6.77
C ALA A 21 -4.18 -15.61 8.16
N ASN A 22 -2.93 -15.76 8.61
CA ASN A 22 -2.59 -16.53 9.78
C ASN A 22 -2.16 -15.70 11.01
N ARG A 23 -1.98 -14.40 10.86
CA ARG A 23 -1.51 -13.51 11.95
C ARG A 23 -2.11 -12.11 11.82
N ASP A 24 -2.25 -11.40 12.95
CA ASP A 24 -2.32 -9.93 12.98
C ASP A 24 -0.87 -9.43 12.84
N PRO A 25 -0.47 -8.91 11.67
CA PRO A 25 0.92 -8.49 11.45
C PRO A 25 1.30 -7.21 12.18
N LEU A 26 0.30 -6.53 12.76
CA LEU A 26 0.45 -5.21 13.38
C LEU A 26 0.18 -5.33 14.89
N GLY A 27 1.18 -5.10 15.72
CA GLY A 27 1.03 -5.06 17.16
C GLY A 27 2.33 -5.35 17.89
N GLU A 28 2.32 -5.28 19.23
CA GLU A 28 3.50 -5.57 20.08
C GLU A 28 4.06 -6.99 19.88
N GLU A 29 3.25 -7.92 19.38
CA GLU A 29 3.64 -9.28 19.00
C GLU A 29 3.73 -9.46 17.47
N GLY A 30 3.59 -8.39 16.68
CA GLY A 30 3.69 -8.40 15.22
C GLY A 30 5.13 -8.34 14.73
N ASP A 31 5.39 -8.85 13.52
CA ASP A 31 6.73 -8.87 12.93
C ASP A 31 7.20 -7.47 12.47
N PHE A 32 6.29 -6.48 12.42
CA PHE A 32 6.58 -5.13 11.93
C PHE A 32 6.08 -4.05 12.88
N ILE A 33 6.99 -3.13 13.24
CA ILE A 33 6.66 -1.90 13.94
C ILE A 33 6.90 -0.75 12.95
N THR A 34 5.81 -0.15 12.46
CA THR A 34 5.87 0.96 11.50
C THR A 34 5.95 2.32 12.20
N ALA A 35 6.42 3.36 11.49
CA ALA A 35 6.60 4.69 12.07
C ALA A 35 5.36 5.25 12.81
N PRO A 36 4.12 5.07 12.33
CA PRO A 36 2.91 5.47 13.05
C PRO A 36 2.70 4.76 14.38
N GLU A 37 3.16 3.52 14.52
CA GLU A 37 3.04 2.76 15.76
C GLU A 37 4.16 3.07 16.76
N ILE A 38 5.30 3.61 16.28
CA ILE A 38 6.43 4.02 17.13
C ILE A 38 6.18 5.39 17.75
N SER A 39 5.66 6.33 16.96
CA SER A 39 5.59 7.74 17.39
C SER A 39 4.34 8.45 16.87
N GLN A 40 3.51 8.87 17.79
CA GLN A 40 2.38 9.77 17.53
C GLN A 40 2.80 11.04 16.78
N MET A 41 4.01 11.56 17.04
CA MET A 41 4.53 12.76 16.37
C MET A 41 4.65 12.59 14.86
N PHE A 42 4.91 11.37 14.38
CA PHE A 42 4.95 11.10 12.94
C PHE A 42 3.61 11.43 12.27
N GLY A 43 2.51 10.89 12.79
CA GLY A 43 1.17 11.17 12.27
C GLY A 43 0.77 12.64 12.44
N GLU A 44 1.11 13.27 13.56
CA GLU A 44 0.83 14.69 13.81
C GLU A 44 1.53 15.60 12.79
N LEU A 45 2.79 15.34 12.46
CA LEU A 45 3.53 16.11 11.45
C LEU A 45 2.94 15.92 10.06
N ILE A 46 2.53 14.72 9.72
CA ILE A 46 1.81 14.42 8.47
C ILE A 46 0.49 15.20 8.43
N GLY A 47 -0.27 15.22 9.52
CA GLY A 47 -1.51 15.99 9.62
C GLY A 47 -1.30 17.49 9.42
N LEU A 48 -0.26 18.06 10.04
CA LEU A 48 0.12 19.47 9.84
C LEU A 48 0.47 19.76 8.39
N TRP A 49 1.24 18.88 7.76
CA TRP A 49 1.63 19.03 6.36
C TRP A 49 0.42 19.01 5.42
N PHE A 50 -0.54 18.11 5.65
CA PHE A 50 -1.77 18.06 4.86
C PHE A 50 -2.67 19.27 5.11
N ALA A 51 -2.75 19.78 6.34
CA ALA A 51 -3.48 21.01 6.64
C ALA A 51 -2.85 22.21 5.92
N ASP A 52 -1.52 22.35 5.92
CA ASP A 52 -0.79 23.38 5.18
C ASP A 52 -1.03 23.28 3.67
N LEU A 53 -0.94 22.06 3.13
CA LEU A 53 -1.22 21.80 1.71
C LEU A 53 -2.65 22.21 1.35
N TRP A 54 -3.63 21.84 2.16
CA TRP A 54 -5.04 22.21 1.97
C TRP A 54 -5.24 23.73 1.99
N VAL A 55 -4.58 24.45 2.90
CA VAL A 55 -4.60 25.92 2.93
C VAL A 55 -4.03 26.49 1.63
N LYS A 56 -2.89 25.98 1.15
CA LYS A 56 -2.27 26.39 -0.12
C LYS A 56 -3.12 26.09 -1.34
N MET A 57 -3.98 25.07 -1.27
CA MET A 57 -4.97 24.73 -2.31
C MET A 57 -6.24 25.60 -2.25
N GLY A 58 -6.28 26.60 -1.40
CA GLY A 58 -7.41 27.54 -1.26
C GLY A 58 -8.54 27.05 -0.36
N GLN A 59 -8.24 26.15 0.59
CA GLN A 59 -9.17 25.65 1.62
C GLN A 59 -10.48 25.09 1.03
N SER A 60 -10.33 24.26 -0.01
CA SER A 60 -11.47 23.66 -0.69
C SER A 60 -12.37 22.93 0.32
N LYS A 61 -13.64 23.31 0.34
CA LYS A 61 -14.66 22.57 1.10
C LYS A 61 -14.91 21.23 0.41
N ASN A 62 -15.15 20.19 1.19
CA ASN A 62 -15.47 18.86 0.65
C ASN A 62 -14.28 18.18 -0.08
N ILE A 63 -13.11 18.20 0.50
CA ILE A 63 -11.95 17.43 0.06
C ILE A 63 -12.00 15.98 0.60
N HIS A 64 -11.43 15.04 -0.11
CA HIS A 64 -11.26 13.67 0.34
C HIS A 64 -9.83 13.44 0.87
N PHE A 65 -9.71 12.80 2.02
CA PHE A 65 -8.44 12.35 2.57
C PHE A 65 -8.40 10.83 2.59
N VAL A 66 -7.51 10.25 1.81
CA VAL A 66 -7.44 8.82 1.54
C VAL A 66 -6.17 8.25 2.16
N GLU A 67 -6.28 7.18 2.94
CA GLU A 67 -5.14 6.40 3.39
C GLU A 67 -5.19 5.01 2.75
N LEU A 68 -4.08 4.64 2.08
CA LEU A 68 -3.88 3.32 1.50
C LEU A 68 -3.15 2.44 2.50
N GLY A 69 -3.72 1.28 2.82
CA GLY A 69 -3.15 0.38 3.82
C GLY A 69 -3.10 0.98 5.23
N PRO A 70 -4.23 1.49 5.79
CA PRO A 70 -4.22 2.23 7.06
C PRO A 70 -3.90 1.35 8.27
N GLY A 71 -3.82 0.04 8.13
CA GLY A 71 -3.62 -0.87 9.24
C GLY A 71 -4.68 -0.67 10.33
N ARG A 72 -4.25 -0.28 11.52
CA ARG A 72 -5.17 0.04 12.65
C ARG A 72 -5.73 1.47 12.60
N GLY A 73 -5.38 2.26 11.57
CA GLY A 73 -5.78 3.65 11.41
C GLY A 73 -5.09 4.60 12.38
N THR A 74 -3.92 4.24 12.87
CA THR A 74 -3.16 5.04 13.84
C THR A 74 -2.65 6.32 13.21
N LEU A 75 -2.07 6.24 12.02
CA LEU A 75 -1.59 7.40 11.28
C LEU A 75 -2.71 8.43 11.05
N MET A 76 -3.86 8.00 10.53
CA MET A 76 -5.01 8.89 10.29
C MET A 76 -5.53 9.51 11.58
N ALA A 77 -5.56 8.77 12.70
CA ALA A 77 -6.01 9.30 13.99
C ALA A 77 -5.10 10.43 14.48
N ASP A 78 -3.80 10.22 14.39
CA ASP A 78 -2.81 11.20 14.82
C ASP A 78 -2.80 12.41 13.88
N ALA A 79 -2.88 12.18 12.57
CA ALA A 79 -2.97 13.23 11.57
C ALA A 79 -4.20 14.13 11.79
N MET A 80 -5.36 13.54 11.97
CA MET A 80 -6.61 14.28 12.15
C MET A 80 -6.68 15.01 13.51
N ARG A 81 -6.07 14.46 14.57
CA ARG A 81 -5.99 15.15 15.87
C ARG A 81 -5.32 16.51 15.76
N THR A 82 -4.34 16.65 14.88
CA THR A 82 -3.60 17.89 14.67
C THR A 82 -4.23 18.74 13.58
N ALA A 83 -4.55 18.16 12.44
CA ALA A 83 -5.07 18.87 11.27
C ALA A 83 -6.43 19.55 11.53
N SER A 84 -7.30 18.92 12.34
CA SER A 84 -8.61 19.47 12.69
C SER A 84 -8.53 20.80 13.48
N ARG A 85 -7.39 21.10 14.11
CA ARG A 85 -7.16 22.39 14.77
C ARG A 85 -7.04 23.56 13.79
N TYR A 86 -6.90 23.27 12.50
CA TYR A 86 -6.81 24.23 11.42
C TYR A 86 -8.07 24.22 10.53
N ASP A 87 -9.20 23.75 11.07
CA ASP A 87 -10.47 23.59 10.36
C ASP A 87 -10.41 22.65 9.14
N PHE A 88 -9.37 21.79 9.08
CA PHE A 88 -9.28 20.74 8.07
C PHE A 88 -10.19 19.58 8.46
N ASP A 89 -11.34 19.49 7.77
CA ASP A 89 -12.39 18.48 8.01
C ASP A 89 -12.73 17.74 6.70
N PRO A 90 -11.83 16.85 6.23
CA PRO A 90 -12.05 16.08 5.01
C PRO A 90 -12.99 14.90 5.22
N THR A 91 -13.58 14.41 4.13
CA THR A 91 -14.16 13.07 4.13
C THR A 91 -13.03 12.04 4.13
N ILE A 92 -12.95 11.21 5.17
CA ILE A 92 -11.91 10.19 5.32
C ILE A 92 -12.30 8.93 4.54
N HIS A 93 -11.33 8.39 3.80
CA HIS A 93 -11.43 7.14 3.06
C HIS A 93 -10.27 6.22 3.42
N PHE A 94 -10.57 4.94 3.63
CA PHE A 94 -9.59 3.89 3.84
C PHE A 94 -9.66 2.86 2.71
N VAL A 95 -8.52 2.54 2.13
CA VAL A 95 -8.38 1.43 1.18
C VAL A 95 -7.68 0.29 1.89
N GLU A 96 -8.44 -0.75 2.23
CA GLU A 96 -7.99 -1.88 3.06
C GLU A 96 -8.59 -3.20 2.59
N GLY A 97 -7.74 -4.17 2.27
CA GLY A 97 -8.15 -5.50 1.83
C GLY A 97 -8.61 -6.43 2.97
N SER A 98 -8.03 -6.26 4.18
CA SER A 98 -8.31 -7.13 5.34
C SER A 98 -9.66 -6.82 6.00
N PRO A 99 -10.60 -7.80 6.07
CA PRO A 99 -11.85 -7.60 6.80
C PRO A 99 -11.66 -7.34 8.29
N ALA A 100 -10.64 -7.94 8.90
CA ALA A 100 -10.35 -7.77 10.32
C ALA A 100 -9.90 -6.33 10.62
N LEU A 101 -8.97 -5.79 9.84
CA LEU A 101 -8.50 -4.41 9.98
C LEU A 101 -9.63 -3.40 9.68
N ARG A 102 -10.43 -3.63 8.65
CA ARG A 102 -11.61 -2.79 8.38
C ARG A 102 -12.59 -2.72 9.55
N LYS A 103 -12.75 -3.80 10.33
CA LYS A 103 -13.59 -3.78 11.52
C LYS A 103 -13.04 -2.82 12.58
N LEU A 104 -11.74 -2.90 12.87
CA LEU A 104 -11.08 -1.99 13.82
C LEU A 104 -11.15 -0.52 13.36
N GLN A 105 -10.95 -0.28 12.07
CA GLN A 105 -11.06 1.05 11.47
C GLN A 105 -12.48 1.62 11.60
N LYS A 106 -13.52 0.81 11.39
CA LYS A 106 -14.91 1.25 11.55
C LYS A 106 -15.27 1.62 12.99
N GLU A 107 -14.71 0.94 13.96
CA GLU A 107 -14.89 1.26 15.38
C GLU A 107 -14.22 2.61 15.71
N LYS A 108 -13.03 2.86 15.19
CA LYS A 108 -12.25 4.09 15.42
C LYS A 108 -12.75 5.28 14.59
N PHE A 109 -13.20 5.00 13.37
CA PHE A 109 -13.67 6.01 12.40
C PHE A 109 -15.06 5.66 11.84
N PRO A 110 -16.13 5.80 12.62
CA PRO A 110 -17.46 5.37 12.20
C PRO A 110 -18.03 6.13 11.00
N LYS A 111 -17.50 7.31 10.68
CA LYS A 111 -17.91 8.13 9.53
C LYS A 111 -17.04 7.92 8.28
N ALA A 112 -15.92 7.23 8.40
CA ALA A 112 -15.02 6.98 7.28
C ALA A 112 -15.66 6.07 6.23
N LYS A 113 -15.28 6.26 4.98
CA LYS A 113 -15.65 5.38 3.86
C LYS A 113 -14.58 4.29 3.72
N HIS A 114 -15.01 3.07 3.46
CA HIS A 114 -14.11 1.92 3.33
C HIS A 114 -14.19 1.34 1.93
N HIS A 115 -13.03 1.14 1.33
CA HIS A 115 -12.85 0.58 -0.01
C HIS A 115 -12.00 -0.67 0.06
N HIS A 116 -12.26 -1.63 -0.79
CA HIS A 116 -11.44 -2.83 -0.93
C HIS A 116 -10.18 -2.53 -1.78
N ASP A 117 -10.34 -1.67 -2.77
CA ASP A 117 -9.32 -1.24 -3.71
C ASP A 117 -9.57 0.21 -4.19
N LEU A 118 -8.76 0.69 -5.13
CA LEU A 118 -8.81 2.06 -5.63
C LEU A 118 -10.02 2.34 -6.53
N SER A 119 -10.66 1.32 -7.11
CA SER A 119 -11.68 1.46 -8.16
C SER A 119 -12.96 2.13 -7.69
N THR A 120 -13.20 2.14 -6.38
CA THR A 120 -14.40 2.73 -5.77
C THR A 120 -14.15 4.06 -5.07
N LEU A 121 -12.94 4.60 -5.19
CA LEU A 121 -12.63 5.95 -4.70
C LEU A 121 -13.42 7.00 -5.49
N PRO A 122 -13.86 8.09 -4.83
CA PRO A 122 -14.59 9.15 -5.51
C PRO A 122 -13.69 9.92 -6.50
N GLU A 123 -14.28 10.37 -7.61
CA GLU A 123 -13.62 11.18 -8.64
C GLU A 123 -14.19 12.61 -8.72
N ASP A 124 -15.15 12.94 -7.85
CA ASP A 124 -15.91 14.20 -7.91
C ASP A 124 -15.16 15.40 -7.31
N ARG A 125 -14.09 15.18 -6.55
CA ARG A 125 -13.36 16.20 -5.80
C ARG A 125 -11.88 15.88 -5.67
N PRO A 126 -11.03 16.85 -5.27
CA PRO A 126 -9.62 16.59 -5.00
C PRO A 126 -9.43 15.52 -3.94
N LEU A 127 -8.47 14.64 -4.18
CA LEU A 127 -8.00 13.65 -3.24
C LEU A 127 -6.65 14.08 -2.67
N LEU A 128 -6.52 14.09 -1.34
CA LEU A 128 -5.25 14.04 -0.66
C LEU A 128 -4.99 12.59 -0.26
N VAL A 129 -3.92 12.02 -0.75
CA VAL A 129 -3.64 10.58 -0.58
C VAL A 129 -2.36 10.38 0.18
N ILE A 130 -2.40 9.50 1.18
CA ILE A 130 -1.22 9.01 1.87
C ILE A 130 -1.13 7.49 1.74
N ALA A 131 0.10 7.01 1.53
CA ALA A 131 0.45 5.59 1.49
C ALA A 131 1.78 5.42 2.23
N ASN A 132 1.71 5.00 3.49
CA ASN A 132 2.90 4.75 4.29
C ASN A 132 3.19 3.25 4.32
N GLU A 133 4.40 2.85 3.87
CA GLU A 133 4.81 1.44 3.81
C GLU A 133 3.74 0.53 3.17
N PHE A 134 3.18 0.99 2.04
CA PHE A 134 2.09 0.30 1.34
C PHE A 134 2.56 -0.36 0.03
N PHE A 135 3.33 0.37 -0.78
CA PHE A 135 3.69 -0.09 -2.12
C PHE A 135 4.75 -1.19 -2.11
N ASP A 136 5.60 -1.24 -1.11
CA ASP A 136 6.64 -2.25 -0.91
C ASP A 136 6.07 -3.64 -0.59
N ALA A 137 4.85 -3.70 -0.04
CA ALA A 137 4.12 -4.94 0.20
C ALA A 137 3.33 -5.45 -1.01
N LEU A 138 3.13 -4.63 -2.05
CA LEU A 138 2.31 -5.03 -3.19
C LEU A 138 3.06 -5.97 -4.14
N PRO A 139 2.36 -6.97 -4.72
CA PRO A 139 2.92 -7.81 -5.77
C PRO A 139 3.40 -6.98 -6.96
N ILE A 140 4.66 -7.12 -7.36
CA ILE A 140 5.27 -6.38 -8.46
C ILE A 140 5.60 -7.29 -9.64
N LYS A 141 5.53 -6.75 -10.86
CA LYS A 141 6.17 -7.31 -12.04
C LYS A 141 7.57 -6.73 -12.15
N GLN A 142 8.59 -7.57 -12.10
CA GLN A 142 9.99 -7.16 -12.23
C GLN A 142 10.56 -7.72 -13.52
N LEU A 143 11.29 -6.88 -14.26
CA LEU A 143 11.93 -7.26 -15.52
C LEU A 143 13.43 -7.35 -15.34
N ILE A 144 14.05 -8.30 -16.04
CA ILE A 144 15.51 -8.46 -16.10
C ILE A 144 15.96 -8.46 -17.55
N ARG A 145 17.13 -7.89 -17.80
CA ARG A 145 17.76 -7.91 -19.12
C ARG A 145 18.70 -9.09 -19.25
N SER A 146 18.47 -9.92 -20.26
CA SER A 146 19.33 -11.03 -20.68
C SER A 146 20.04 -10.68 -21.99
N ALA A 147 20.89 -11.58 -22.47
CA ALA A 147 21.61 -11.37 -23.73
C ALA A 147 20.70 -11.24 -24.97
N ASP A 148 19.54 -11.89 -24.93
CA ASP A 148 18.55 -11.95 -26.02
C ASP A 148 17.39 -10.98 -25.87
N GLY A 149 17.32 -10.21 -24.76
CA GLY A 149 16.27 -9.22 -24.54
C GLY A 149 15.80 -9.11 -23.09
N TRP A 150 14.64 -8.51 -22.90
CA TRP A 150 14.00 -8.37 -21.60
C TRP A 150 13.06 -9.54 -21.30
N HIS A 151 13.14 -10.04 -20.09
CA HIS A 151 12.31 -11.12 -19.57
C HIS A 151 11.68 -10.75 -18.24
N GLU A 152 10.55 -11.36 -17.89
CA GLU A 152 10.01 -11.25 -16.55
C GLU A 152 10.89 -12.03 -15.56
N ARG A 153 11.18 -11.43 -14.38
CA ARG A 153 11.82 -12.16 -13.30
C ARG A 153 10.84 -13.11 -12.67
N MET A 154 11.23 -14.37 -12.59
CA MET A 154 10.45 -15.45 -12.02
C MET A 154 11.14 -15.99 -10.76
N VAL A 155 10.39 -16.71 -9.94
CA VAL A 155 10.89 -17.50 -8.82
C VAL A 155 10.79 -18.98 -9.19
N GLY A 156 11.90 -19.66 -9.19
CA GLY A 156 12.03 -21.09 -9.42
C GLY A 156 12.76 -21.77 -8.27
N LEU A 157 13.22 -22.98 -8.50
CA LEU A 157 14.10 -23.73 -7.59
C LEU A 157 15.47 -23.90 -8.25
N ASP A 158 16.52 -23.83 -7.46
CA ASP A 158 17.88 -24.18 -7.87
C ASP A 158 18.12 -25.70 -7.78
N GLU A 159 19.36 -26.13 -7.99
CA GLU A 159 19.74 -27.55 -7.96
C GLU A 159 19.61 -28.20 -6.57
N ASP A 160 19.56 -27.38 -5.52
CA ASP A 160 19.42 -27.79 -4.11
C ASP A 160 17.98 -27.60 -3.58
N ASP A 161 17.00 -27.39 -4.48
CA ASP A 161 15.60 -27.12 -4.15
C ASP A 161 15.36 -25.82 -3.35
N ASN A 162 16.29 -24.85 -3.37
CA ASN A 162 16.08 -23.54 -2.77
C ASN A 162 15.41 -22.58 -3.77
N PHE A 163 14.68 -21.59 -3.25
CA PHE A 163 14.13 -20.52 -4.10
C PHE A 163 15.26 -19.72 -4.76
N ALA A 164 15.16 -19.57 -6.06
CA ALA A 164 16.09 -18.80 -6.88
C ALA A 164 15.37 -17.89 -7.87
N PHE A 165 15.94 -16.72 -8.15
CA PHE A 165 15.46 -15.89 -9.24
C PHE A 165 15.95 -16.42 -10.59
N VAL A 166 15.00 -16.56 -11.52
CA VAL A 166 15.27 -17.02 -12.89
C VAL A 166 14.63 -16.09 -13.90
N ALA A 167 15.13 -16.08 -15.14
CA ALA A 167 14.48 -15.37 -16.24
C ALA A 167 13.29 -16.19 -16.77
N GLY A 168 12.19 -15.53 -17.03
CA GLY A 168 11.06 -16.10 -17.76
C GLY A 168 11.47 -16.49 -19.18
N LYS A 169 10.79 -17.45 -19.77
CA LYS A 169 11.10 -17.94 -21.13
C LYS A 169 10.73 -16.95 -22.23
N GLU A 170 9.68 -16.16 -22.00
CA GLU A 170 9.15 -15.24 -23.00
C GLU A 170 9.85 -13.87 -22.90
N ARG A 171 10.09 -13.26 -24.06
CA ARG A 171 10.58 -11.89 -24.14
C ARG A 171 9.42 -10.92 -23.92
N VAL A 172 9.72 -9.85 -23.20
CA VAL A 172 8.74 -8.81 -22.82
C VAL A 172 9.26 -7.39 -23.14
N ASP A 173 10.01 -7.26 -24.24
CA ASP A 173 10.62 -5.98 -24.66
C ASP A 173 9.58 -4.87 -24.88
N ASP A 174 8.34 -5.21 -25.21
CA ASP A 174 7.22 -4.30 -25.38
C ASP A 174 6.76 -3.63 -24.07
N LEU A 175 7.01 -4.27 -22.93
CA LEU A 175 6.70 -3.72 -21.61
C LEU A 175 7.74 -2.70 -21.13
N VAL A 176 8.87 -2.60 -21.82
CA VAL A 176 9.97 -1.73 -21.41
C VAL A 176 9.87 -0.39 -22.16
N PRO A 177 10.05 0.76 -21.46
CA PRO A 177 10.09 2.06 -22.11
C PRO A 177 11.08 2.08 -23.29
N PRO A 178 10.77 2.74 -24.42
CA PRO A 178 11.64 2.77 -25.59
C PRO A 178 13.08 3.22 -25.32
N SER A 179 13.26 4.10 -24.34
CA SER A 179 14.58 4.59 -23.90
C SER A 179 15.47 3.54 -23.20
N TRP A 180 14.90 2.37 -22.85
CA TRP A 180 15.59 1.28 -22.16
C TRP A 180 15.77 0.04 -23.03
N ARG A 181 15.22 0.06 -24.25
CA ARG A 181 15.28 -1.06 -25.23
C ARG A 181 16.63 -1.17 -25.91
#